data_fb881d49b17e196e139f2869d7285493
#
_entry.id   fb881d49b17e196e139f2869d7285493
#
_cell.length_a   1.000
_cell.length_b   1.000
_cell.length_c   1.000
_cell.angle_alpha   90.00
_cell.angle_beta   90.00
_cell.angle_gamma   90.00
#
_symmetry.space_group_name_H-M   'P 1'
#
loop_
_entity.id
_entity.type
_entity.pdbx_description
1 polymer ?
#
loop_
_entity_poly.entity_id
_entity_poly.type
_entity_poly.pdbx_seq_one_letter_code
_entity_poly.pdbx_strand_id
1 'polypeptide(L)'
;YYFIYEAQNLGFHSELIETGRRINDRMSSYVANAVVRGLMRAQVNLATARVYLMGMTFKENCPDVRNSRAADVYHVLSDYRLNLWAVDPQADAEDLRRTYDIGLTSLTEIRDADCIIYLVPHEEFHQLTWADQKQFFRADGARLMIDVKRIFSKEDAAAENYQYWSL
;
A
#
# COMPACT_ATOMS: atom_id res chain seq x y z
N TYR A 1 12.29 5.99 -18.68
CA TYR A 1 13.63 6.52 -18.37
C TYR A 1 14.45 6.73 -19.64
N TYR A 2 14.57 5.73 -20.48
CA TYR A 2 15.38 5.77 -21.69
C TYR A 2 14.96 6.89 -22.65
N PHE A 3 13.66 7.02 -22.91
CA PHE A 3 13.13 8.05 -23.82
C PHE A 3 13.39 9.48 -23.33
N ILE A 4 13.27 9.73 -22.02
CA ILE A 4 13.55 11.07 -21.46
C ILE A 4 15.03 11.39 -21.56
N TYR A 5 15.89 10.42 -21.26
CA TYR A 5 17.34 10.57 -21.36
C TYR A 5 17.78 10.87 -22.80
N GLU A 6 17.25 10.10 -23.77
CA GLU A 6 17.55 10.33 -25.19
C GLU A 6 17.00 11.68 -25.68
N ALA A 7 15.79 12.06 -25.28
CA ALA A 7 15.20 13.34 -25.63
C ALA A 7 16.04 14.52 -25.09
N GLN A 8 16.52 14.42 -23.84
CA GLN A 8 17.39 15.43 -23.23
C GLN A 8 18.74 15.52 -23.95
N ASN A 9 19.34 14.41 -24.34
CA ASN A 9 20.59 14.39 -25.14
C ASN A 9 20.43 15.04 -26.49
N LEU A 10 19.21 15.00 -27.06
CA LEU A 10 18.86 15.68 -28.31
C LEU A 10 18.42 17.14 -28.11
N GLY A 11 18.53 17.68 -26.90
CA GLY A 11 18.16 19.04 -26.57
C GLY A 11 16.65 19.27 -26.42
N PHE A 12 15.84 18.20 -26.36
CA PHE A 12 14.39 18.29 -26.17
C PHE A 12 14.02 18.04 -24.71
N HIS A 13 13.52 19.07 -24.04
CA HIS A 13 13.03 18.99 -22.67
C HIS A 13 11.51 18.88 -22.66
N SER A 14 11.00 17.71 -22.25
CA SER A 14 9.56 17.50 -22.11
C SER A 14 9.11 17.73 -20.67
N GLU A 15 8.79 18.99 -20.34
CA GLU A 15 8.31 19.37 -19.00
C GLU A 15 7.06 18.56 -18.58
N LEU A 16 6.18 18.20 -19.52
CA LEU A 16 4.98 17.42 -19.25
C LEU A 16 5.33 16.00 -18.75
N ILE A 17 6.26 15.33 -19.44
CA ILE A 17 6.67 13.97 -19.07
C ILE A 17 7.42 13.99 -17.74
N GLU A 18 8.33 14.95 -17.55
CA GLU A 18 9.08 15.12 -16.31
C GLU A 18 8.17 15.44 -15.12
N THR A 19 7.18 16.30 -15.34
CA THR A 19 6.19 16.65 -14.30
C THR A 19 5.29 15.47 -13.96
N GLY A 20 4.77 14.76 -14.95
CA GLY A 20 3.96 13.56 -14.71
C GLY A 20 4.73 12.51 -13.92
N ARG A 21 6.01 12.35 -14.23
CA ARG A 21 6.89 11.43 -13.51
C ARG A 21 7.12 11.88 -12.06
N ARG A 22 7.45 13.15 -11.85
CA ARG A 22 7.65 13.71 -10.51
C ARG A 22 6.39 13.57 -9.63
N ILE A 23 5.20 13.70 -10.23
CA ILE A 23 3.93 13.45 -9.53
C ILE A 23 3.86 11.97 -9.14
N ASN A 24 4.11 11.07 -10.08
CA ASN A 24 4.07 9.62 -9.83
C ASN A 24 5.08 9.20 -8.74
N ASP A 25 6.29 9.74 -8.75
CA ASP A 25 7.31 9.44 -7.74
C ASP A 25 6.93 9.96 -6.34
N ARG A 26 6.11 11.00 -6.25
CA ARG A 26 5.59 11.53 -4.98
C ARG A 26 4.38 10.78 -4.44
N MET A 27 3.76 9.89 -5.24
CA MET A 27 2.55 9.18 -4.82
C MET A 27 2.79 8.27 -3.62
N SER A 28 3.95 7.63 -3.51
CA SER A 28 4.29 6.79 -2.37
C SER A 28 4.27 7.59 -1.05
N SER A 29 4.89 8.78 -1.05
CA SER A 29 4.85 9.68 0.10
C SER A 29 3.43 10.21 0.38
N TYR A 30 2.63 10.45 -0.65
CA TYR A 30 1.25 10.91 -0.49
C TYR A 30 0.38 9.84 0.21
N VAL A 31 0.49 8.58 -0.22
CA VAL A 31 -0.20 7.44 0.40
C VAL A 31 0.28 7.24 1.84
N ALA A 32 1.60 7.22 2.07
CA ALA A 32 2.16 7.07 3.41
C ALA A 32 1.68 8.17 4.37
N ASN A 33 1.60 9.42 3.90
CA ASN A 33 1.04 10.52 4.68
C ASN A 33 -0.45 10.33 5.00
N ALA A 34 -1.24 9.73 4.09
CA ALA A 34 -2.64 9.40 4.36
C ALA A 34 -2.76 8.36 5.49
N VAL A 35 -1.91 7.34 5.49
CA VAL A 35 -1.82 6.32 6.55
C VAL A 35 -1.52 6.99 7.89
N VAL A 36 -0.44 7.76 7.97
CA VAL A 36 -0.02 8.41 9.23
C VAL A 36 -1.10 9.34 9.77
N ARG A 37 -1.71 10.16 8.90
CA ARG A 37 -2.83 11.04 9.29
C ARG A 37 -4.05 10.25 9.75
N GLY A 38 -4.36 9.12 9.09
CA GLY A 38 -5.45 8.23 9.48
C GLY A 38 -5.24 7.65 10.89
N LEU A 39 -4.05 7.10 11.15
CA LEU A 39 -3.67 6.57 12.47
C LEU A 39 -3.74 7.64 13.55
N MET A 40 -3.23 8.85 13.28
CA MET A 40 -3.30 9.97 14.22
C MET A 40 -4.76 10.39 14.53
N ARG A 41 -5.63 10.45 13.52
CA ARG A 41 -7.06 10.76 13.71
C ARG A 41 -7.79 9.68 14.50
N ALA A 42 -7.39 8.42 14.31
CA ALA A 42 -7.87 7.28 15.06
C ALA A 42 -7.27 7.19 16.48
N GLN A 43 -6.41 8.14 16.86
CA GLN A 43 -5.69 8.16 18.15
C GLN A 43 -4.85 6.90 18.41
N VAL A 44 -4.37 6.25 17.34
CA VAL A 44 -3.48 5.09 17.44
C VAL A 44 -2.06 5.56 17.72
N ASN A 45 -1.40 4.93 18.68
CA ASN A 45 0.00 5.20 18.96
C ASN A 45 0.87 4.64 17.81
N LEU A 46 1.55 5.53 17.09
CA LEU A 46 2.35 5.15 15.92
C LEU A 46 3.45 4.13 16.25
N ALA A 47 4.08 4.23 17.42
CA ALA A 47 5.16 3.32 17.82
C ALA A 47 4.70 1.86 18.01
N THR A 48 3.40 1.63 18.24
CA THR A 48 2.81 0.30 18.43
C THR A 48 1.81 -0.06 17.33
N ALA A 49 1.55 0.85 16.39
CA ALA A 49 0.61 0.64 15.29
C ALA A 49 1.02 -0.54 14.43
N ARG A 50 0.05 -1.41 14.14
CA ARG A 50 0.21 -2.58 13.26
C ARG A 50 -0.41 -2.28 11.90
N VAL A 51 0.43 -2.19 10.89
CA VAL A 51 0.04 -1.79 9.54
C VAL A 51 0.37 -2.90 8.55
N TYR A 52 -0.63 -3.35 7.81
CA TYR A 52 -0.48 -4.38 6.79
C TYR A 52 -0.62 -3.78 5.39
N LEU A 53 0.36 -4.04 4.52
CA LEU A 53 0.36 -3.61 3.13
C LEU A 53 -0.03 -4.79 2.24
N MET A 54 -1.16 -4.66 1.55
CA MET A 54 -1.76 -5.68 0.71
C MET A 54 -1.42 -5.43 -0.76
N GLY A 55 -0.68 -6.36 -1.36
CA GLY A 55 -0.21 -6.25 -2.74
C GLY A 55 1.14 -5.52 -2.85
N MET A 56 2.19 -6.28 -3.16
CA MET A 56 3.59 -5.82 -3.23
C MET A 56 4.18 -5.95 -4.65
N THR A 57 3.41 -6.45 -5.60
CA THR A 57 3.85 -6.65 -6.98
C THR A 57 3.74 -5.38 -7.81
N PHE A 58 4.31 -5.38 -9.01
CA PHE A 58 4.22 -4.27 -9.96
C PHE A 58 2.79 -3.99 -10.42
N LYS A 59 2.00 -5.05 -10.63
CA LYS A 59 0.59 -4.97 -11.06
C LYS A 59 -0.20 -6.18 -10.56
N GLU A 60 -1.51 -6.06 -10.65
CA GLU A 60 -2.47 -7.11 -10.27
C GLU A 60 -2.22 -8.44 -10.99
N ASN A 61 -2.40 -9.52 -10.24
CA ASN A 61 -2.34 -10.91 -10.74
C ASN A 61 -1.04 -11.25 -11.50
N CYS A 62 0.08 -10.72 -11.03
CA CYS A 62 1.39 -10.93 -11.61
C CYS A 62 2.45 -11.06 -10.49
N PRO A 63 3.37 -12.04 -10.53
CA PRO A 63 4.37 -12.23 -9.49
C PRO A 63 5.53 -11.24 -9.53
N ASP A 64 5.64 -10.42 -10.59
CA ASP A 64 6.77 -9.51 -10.80
C ASP A 64 6.79 -8.37 -9.79
N VAL A 65 7.83 -8.32 -8.97
CA VAL A 65 8.03 -7.29 -7.94
C VAL A 65 8.90 -6.13 -8.41
N ARG A 66 9.49 -6.20 -9.61
CA ARG A 66 10.38 -5.15 -10.12
C ARG A 66 9.61 -3.85 -10.33
N ASN A 67 10.21 -2.73 -9.93
CA ASN A 67 9.59 -1.39 -9.99
C ASN A 67 8.27 -1.28 -9.19
N SER A 68 8.12 -2.05 -8.13
CA SER A 68 6.93 -2.00 -7.27
C SER A 68 6.83 -0.66 -6.53
N ARG A 69 5.76 0.08 -6.78
CA ARG A 69 5.44 1.30 -6.02
C ARG A 69 4.94 1.00 -4.61
N ALA A 70 4.47 -0.22 -4.38
CA ALA A 70 4.10 -0.66 -3.04
C ALA A 70 5.33 -0.77 -2.12
N ALA A 71 6.47 -1.24 -2.65
CA ALA A 71 7.74 -1.25 -1.93
C ALA A 71 8.20 0.17 -1.55
N ASP A 72 8.00 1.16 -2.43
CA ASP A 72 8.30 2.57 -2.11
C ASP A 72 7.43 3.06 -0.94
N VAL A 73 6.13 2.71 -0.90
CA VAL A 73 5.23 3.04 0.22
C VAL A 73 5.70 2.39 1.51
N TYR A 74 6.09 1.11 1.44
CA TYR A 74 6.61 0.37 2.60
C TYR A 74 7.83 1.09 3.19
N HIS A 75 8.81 1.45 2.36
CA HIS A 75 10.02 2.14 2.82
C HIS A 75 9.72 3.51 3.41
N VAL A 76 8.86 4.31 2.79
CA VAL A 76 8.46 5.61 3.37
C VAL A 76 7.77 5.42 4.73
N LEU A 77 6.95 4.39 4.89
CA LEU A 77 6.30 4.10 6.17
C LEU A 77 7.27 3.58 7.22
N SER A 78 8.33 2.87 6.83
CA SER A 78 9.36 2.38 7.75
C SER A 78 10.13 3.52 8.43
N ASP A 79 10.28 4.67 7.75
CA ASP A 79 10.90 5.87 8.33
C ASP A 79 10.11 6.43 9.53
N TYR A 80 8.80 6.16 9.60
CA TYR A 80 7.94 6.51 10.74
C TYR A 80 8.01 5.51 11.90
N ARG A 81 8.84 4.45 11.77
CA ARG A 81 9.01 3.38 12.77
C ARG A 81 7.70 2.66 13.13
N LEU A 82 6.80 2.53 12.17
CA LEU A 82 5.60 1.71 12.29
C LEU A 82 5.97 0.22 12.25
N ASN A 83 5.15 -0.63 12.87
CA ASN A 83 5.28 -2.07 12.68
C ASN A 83 4.57 -2.46 11.38
N LEU A 84 5.35 -2.84 10.36
CA LEU A 84 4.87 -3.08 9.00
C LEU A 84 4.93 -4.57 8.64
N TRP A 85 3.90 -5.05 7.99
CA TRP A 85 3.85 -6.38 7.38
C TRP A 85 3.40 -6.24 5.93
N ALA A 86 4.12 -6.91 5.04
CA ALA A 86 3.75 -7.02 3.63
C ALA A 86 3.01 -8.33 3.39
N VAL A 87 1.89 -8.27 2.70
CA VAL A 87 1.04 -9.42 2.35
C VAL A 87 0.78 -9.40 0.85
N ASP A 88 1.16 -10.46 0.17
CA ASP A 88 0.91 -10.60 -1.25
C ASP A 88 0.78 -12.08 -1.62
N PRO A 89 -0.35 -12.52 -2.20
CA PRO A 89 -0.57 -13.91 -2.57
C PRO A 89 0.15 -14.32 -3.87
N GLN A 90 0.59 -13.35 -4.67
CA GLN A 90 1.16 -13.57 -6.01
C GLN A 90 2.68 -13.33 -6.05
N ALA A 91 3.20 -12.44 -5.19
CA ALA A 91 4.61 -12.06 -5.22
C ALA A 91 5.55 -13.23 -4.90
N ASP A 92 6.65 -13.30 -5.64
CA ASP A 92 7.76 -14.16 -5.24
C ASP A 92 8.45 -13.59 -4.00
N ALA A 93 8.37 -14.34 -2.90
CA ALA A 93 8.87 -13.91 -1.59
C ALA A 93 10.40 -13.73 -1.58
N GLU A 94 11.13 -14.56 -2.33
CA GLU A 94 12.58 -14.47 -2.41
C GLU A 94 13.01 -13.25 -3.23
N ASP A 95 12.33 -13.00 -4.36
CA ASP A 95 12.58 -11.83 -5.18
C ASP A 95 12.25 -10.52 -4.44
N LEU A 96 11.15 -10.47 -3.68
CA LEU A 96 10.79 -9.31 -2.88
C LEU A 96 11.83 -9.03 -1.80
N ARG A 97 12.27 -10.08 -1.11
CA ARG A 97 13.31 -9.96 -0.07
C ARG A 97 14.64 -9.53 -0.66
N ARG A 98 15.05 -10.13 -1.77
CA ARG A 98 16.32 -9.81 -2.44
C ARG A 98 16.35 -8.38 -2.98
N THR A 99 15.23 -7.92 -3.55
CA THR A 99 15.16 -6.63 -4.25
C THR A 99 14.94 -5.46 -3.31
N TYR A 100 14.12 -5.65 -2.25
CA TYR A 100 13.64 -4.56 -1.39
C TYR A 100 13.91 -4.78 0.10
N ASP A 101 14.47 -5.92 0.49
CA ASP A 101 14.63 -6.33 1.90
C ASP A 101 13.29 -6.39 2.67
N ILE A 102 12.22 -6.80 1.98
CA ILE A 102 10.87 -6.93 2.53
C ILE A 102 10.50 -8.41 2.60
N GLY A 103 10.13 -8.88 3.80
CA GLY A 103 9.58 -10.22 4.00
C GLY A 103 8.07 -10.25 3.84
N LEU A 104 7.53 -11.35 3.28
CA LEU A 104 6.09 -11.58 3.18
C LEU A 104 5.53 -12.27 4.42
N THR A 105 4.32 -11.87 4.76
CA THR A 105 3.44 -12.51 5.75
C THR A 105 2.24 -13.08 5.02
N SER A 106 1.75 -14.24 5.47
CA SER A 106 0.54 -14.83 4.91
C SER A 106 -0.72 -14.04 5.26
N LEU A 107 -1.72 -14.06 4.37
CA LEU A 107 -3.05 -13.48 4.63
C LEU A 107 -3.69 -14.04 5.92
N THR A 108 -3.45 -15.31 6.20
CA THR A 108 -3.97 -16.01 7.40
C THR A 108 -3.28 -15.60 8.70
N GLU A 109 -2.17 -14.91 8.63
CA GLU A 109 -1.41 -14.44 9.79
C GLU A 109 -1.74 -12.99 10.18
N ILE A 110 -2.58 -12.31 9.40
CA ILE A 110 -3.04 -10.95 9.73
C ILE A 110 -3.85 -10.99 11.02
N ARG A 111 -3.45 -10.18 11.99
CA ARG A 111 -4.17 -10.06 13.26
C ARG A 111 -3.88 -8.73 13.95
N ASP A 112 -4.83 -8.27 14.72
CA ASP A 112 -4.72 -7.03 15.52
C ASP A 112 -4.25 -5.83 14.70
N ALA A 113 -4.67 -5.72 13.45
CA ALA A 113 -4.36 -4.60 12.60
C ALA A 113 -4.97 -3.31 13.14
N ASP A 114 -4.24 -2.22 13.02
CA ASP A 114 -4.74 -0.86 13.22
C ASP A 114 -5.02 -0.19 11.86
N CYS A 115 -4.28 -0.62 10.81
CA CYS A 115 -4.46 -0.15 9.44
C CYS A 115 -4.17 -1.26 8.43
N ILE A 116 -5.00 -1.34 7.39
CA ILE A 116 -4.76 -2.15 6.19
C ILE A 116 -4.71 -1.23 4.98
N ILE A 117 -3.69 -1.42 4.14
CA ILE A 117 -3.45 -0.63 2.94
C ILE A 117 -3.53 -1.55 1.72
N TYR A 118 -4.53 -1.36 0.86
CA TYR A 118 -4.63 -2.05 -0.43
C TYR A 118 -3.91 -1.26 -1.50
N LEU A 119 -2.74 -1.76 -1.96
CA LEU A 119 -1.86 -1.12 -2.93
C LEU A 119 -1.98 -1.71 -4.33
N VAL A 120 -2.06 -3.04 -4.43
CA VAL A 120 -2.25 -3.76 -5.68
C VAL A 120 -3.49 -4.66 -5.58
N PRO A 121 -4.48 -4.51 -6.50
CA PRO A 121 -5.80 -5.15 -6.37
C PRO A 121 -5.79 -6.57 -6.95
N HIS A 122 -5.13 -7.52 -6.28
CA HIS A 122 -5.19 -8.92 -6.67
C HIS A 122 -6.59 -9.48 -6.52
N GLU A 123 -6.92 -10.48 -7.36
CA GLU A 123 -8.24 -11.13 -7.34
C GLU A 123 -8.59 -11.70 -5.96
N GLU A 124 -7.62 -12.23 -5.23
CA GLU A 124 -7.81 -12.76 -3.88
C GLU A 124 -8.31 -11.71 -2.90
N PHE A 125 -7.95 -10.44 -3.10
CA PHE A 125 -8.43 -9.36 -2.24
C PHE A 125 -9.87 -8.94 -2.57
N HIS A 126 -10.28 -9.05 -3.85
CA HIS A 126 -11.67 -8.82 -4.25
C HIS A 126 -12.64 -9.87 -3.67
N GLN A 127 -12.15 -11.07 -3.37
CA GLN A 127 -12.95 -12.14 -2.78
C GLN A 127 -13.17 -12.00 -1.27
N LEU A 128 -12.43 -11.10 -0.60
CA LEU A 128 -12.56 -10.88 0.83
C LEU A 128 -13.90 -10.21 1.17
N THR A 129 -14.70 -10.88 1.97
CA THR A 129 -15.92 -10.29 2.52
C THR A 129 -15.60 -9.31 3.65
N TRP A 130 -16.57 -8.46 4.01
CA TRP A 130 -16.43 -7.59 5.18
C TRP A 130 -16.25 -8.38 6.49
N ALA A 131 -16.84 -9.58 6.58
CA ALA A 131 -16.67 -10.47 7.72
C ALA A 131 -15.22 -10.99 7.82
N ASP A 132 -14.60 -11.34 6.69
CA ASP A 132 -13.21 -11.77 6.66
C ASP A 132 -12.29 -10.62 7.07
N GLN A 133 -12.51 -9.43 6.52
CA GLN A 133 -11.71 -8.27 6.84
C GLN A 133 -11.81 -7.83 8.30
N LYS A 134 -12.98 -7.96 8.94
CA LYS A 134 -13.14 -7.67 10.37
C LYS A 134 -12.24 -8.50 11.26
N GLN A 135 -11.95 -9.73 10.86
CA GLN A 135 -11.07 -10.63 11.62
C GLN A 135 -9.61 -10.19 11.64
N PHE A 136 -9.20 -9.36 10.69
CA PHE A 136 -7.84 -8.82 10.63
C PHE A 136 -7.58 -7.76 11.70
N PHE A 137 -8.62 -7.04 12.12
CA PHE A 137 -8.52 -5.91 13.04
C PHE A 137 -8.74 -6.32 14.50
N ARG A 138 -8.26 -5.49 15.41
CA ARG A 138 -8.60 -5.62 16.82
C ARG A 138 -10.10 -5.48 17.03
N ALA A 139 -10.67 -6.27 17.93
CA ALA A 139 -12.10 -6.23 18.22
C ALA A 139 -12.58 -4.83 18.65
N ASP A 140 -11.81 -4.18 19.52
CA ASP A 140 -12.14 -2.87 20.12
C ASP A 140 -11.28 -1.72 19.54
N GLY A 141 -10.58 -1.95 18.41
CA GLY A 141 -9.69 -0.99 17.78
C GLY A 141 -10.35 -0.18 16.65
N ALA A 142 -9.65 0.88 16.24
CA ALA A 142 -9.97 1.58 15.00
C ALA A 142 -9.72 0.65 13.81
N ARG A 143 -10.61 0.72 12.80
CA ARG A 143 -10.44 -0.03 11.55
C ARG A 143 -10.13 0.97 10.43
N LEU A 144 -8.82 1.29 10.28
CA LEU A 144 -8.40 2.18 9.21
C LEU A 144 -8.12 1.37 7.94
N MET A 145 -8.79 1.73 6.86
CA MET A 145 -8.59 1.16 5.53
C MET A 145 -8.13 2.24 4.56
N ILE A 146 -6.98 2.04 3.96
CA ILE A 146 -6.42 2.86 2.89
C ILE A 146 -6.51 2.06 1.60
N ASP A 147 -7.40 2.44 0.71
CA ASP A 147 -7.68 1.71 -0.53
C ASP A 147 -7.26 2.55 -1.74
N VAL A 148 -6.01 2.34 -2.16
CA VAL A 148 -5.40 3.14 -3.24
C VAL A 148 -6.08 2.92 -4.59
N LYS A 149 -6.66 1.75 -4.81
CA LYS A 149 -7.23 1.33 -6.09
C LYS A 149 -8.76 1.26 -6.10
N ARG A 150 -9.42 1.62 -4.99
CA ARG A 150 -10.88 1.56 -4.84
C ARG A 150 -11.46 0.18 -5.10
N ILE A 151 -10.86 -0.83 -4.44
CA ILE A 151 -11.33 -2.21 -4.48
C ILE A 151 -12.71 -2.31 -3.81
N PHE A 152 -12.91 -1.47 -2.77
CA PHE A 152 -14.13 -1.48 -1.95
C PHE A 152 -14.94 -0.20 -2.12
N SER A 153 -16.26 -0.32 -1.94
CA SER A 153 -17.16 0.83 -1.90
C SER A 153 -16.96 1.62 -0.61
N LYS A 154 -16.89 2.94 -0.73
CA LYS A 154 -16.79 3.84 0.42
C LYS A 154 -18.04 3.80 1.30
N GLU A 155 -19.19 3.65 0.66
CA GLU A 155 -20.50 3.57 1.32
C GLU A 155 -20.58 2.30 2.18
N ASP A 156 -20.17 1.16 1.62
CA ASP A 156 -20.14 -0.11 2.36
C ASP A 156 -19.13 -0.09 3.49
N ALA A 157 -17.95 0.47 3.25
CA ALA A 157 -16.92 0.63 4.28
C ALA A 157 -17.44 1.46 5.47
N ALA A 158 -18.17 2.55 5.19
CA ALA A 158 -18.78 3.38 6.22
C ALA A 158 -19.89 2.64 6.98
N ALA A 159 -20.74 1.86 6.28
CA ALA A 159 -21.78 1.05 6.90
C ALA A 159 -21.19 -0.03 7.85
N GLU A 160 -20.00 -0.53 7.53
CA GLU A 160 -19.27 -1.52 8.30
C GLU A 160 -18.33 -0.91 9.37
N ASN A 161 -18.43 0.42 9.59
CA ASN A 161 -17.65 1.19 10.57
C ASN A 161 -16.13 1.19 10.32
N TYR A 162 -15.71 1.28 9.07
CA TYR A 162 -14.32 1.53 8.69
C TYR A 162 -14.05 3.02 8.53
N GLN A 163 -12.89 3.47 9.00
CA GLN A 163 -12.32 4.74 8.58
C GLN A 163 -11.67 4.53 7.21
N TYR A 164 -12.37 4.91 6.15
CA TYR A 164 -11.97 4.61 4.77
C TYR A 164 -11.37 5.82 4.08
N TRP A 165 -10.26 5.61 3.40
CA TRP A 165 -9.64 6.58 2.52
C TRP A 165 -9.26 5.94 1.18
N SER A 166 -9.46 6.67 0.08
CA SER A 166 -9.03 6.26 -1.27
C SER A 166 -8.50 7.44 -2.07
N LEU A 167 -7.75 7.12 -3.13
CA LEU A 167 -7.33 8.11 -4.13
C LEU A 167 -8.50 8.59 -4.98
#